data_3c5a0ec2eb6c1e52b9d2294a29af6d8a
#
_entry.id   3c5a0ec2eb6c1e52b9d2294a29af6d8a
#
_cell.length_a   1.000
_cell.length_b   1.000
_cell.length_c   1.000
_cell.angle_alpha   90.00
_cell.angle_beta   90.00
_cell.angle_gamma   90.00
#
_symmetry.space_group_name_H-M   'P 1'
#
loop_
_entity.id
_entity.type
_entity.pdbx_description
1 polymer ?
#
loop_
_entity_poly.entity_id
_entity_poly.type
_entity_poly.pdbx_seq_one_letter_code
_entity_poly.pdbx_strand_id
1 'polypeptide(L)'
;MVDLDVTNPDSVKRCAGQIGPKVDILVNTAEQHRAYTVGGRYGTENARAEMEINYFGLLRLAQEFGPVMMSRGADTETNAVAWVNILSIFALANKPDQSTFSASKAAAHSLAQAMRAGMHRSGVRVINLYPGPLDVEWNQELRPPKVTPAALARAIVGALQGGAEDVYPGDVAKDWYERWRRDPKVLERELAHGE
;
A
#
# COMPACT_ATOMS: atom_id res chain seq x y z
N MET A 1 18.14 -7.27 13.48
CA MET A 1 17.39 -6.20 12.81
C MET A 1 18.29 -5.69 11.70
N VAL A 2 17.76 -5.43 10.51
CA VAL A 2 18.51 -4.86 9.38
C VAL A 2 17.89 -3.50 9.09
N ASP A 3 18.73 -2.46 8.98
CA ASP A 3 18.27 -1.11 8.67
C ASP A 3 17.83 -1.03 7.22
N LEU A 4 16.64 -0.46 6.99
CA LEU A 4 16.06 -0.28 5.68
C LEU A 4 15.47 1.13 5.55
N ASP A 5 16.05 1.90 4.63
CA ASP A 5 15.52 3.16 4.16
C ASP A 5 15.10 3.01 2.69
N VAL A 6 13.79 3.04 2.45
CA VAL A 6 13.23 2.86 1.09
C VAL A 6 13.52 4.02 0.15
N THR A 7 13.97 5.18 0.67
CA THR A 7 14.39 6.33 -0.14
C THR A 7 15.83 6.21 -0.64
N ASN A 8 16.62 5.32 -0.03
CA ASN A 8 18.02 5.09 -0.36
C ASN A 8 18.19 3.77 -1.14
N PRO A 9 18.51 3.82 -2.45
CA PRO A 9 18.68 2.61 -3.27
C PRO A 9 19.71 1.62 -2.71
N ASP A 10 20.84 2.12 -2.18
CA ASP A 10 21.88 1.26 -1.62
C ASP A 10 21.44 0.58 -0.33
N SER A 11 20.61 1.24 0.48
CA SER A 11 20.00 0.63 1.67
C SER A 11 19.09 -0.53 1.29
N VAL A 12 18.21 -0.34 0.29
CA VAL A 12 17.31 -1.38 -0.21
C VAL A 12 18.09 -2.55 -0.77
N LYS A 13 19.09 -2.28 -1.62
CA LYS A 13 19.95 -3.31 -2.21
C LYS A 13 20.71 -4.13 -1.17
N ARG A 14 21.32 -3.46 -0.18
CA ARG A 14 22.01 -4.16 0.92
C ARG A 14 21.05 -5.03 1.73
N CYS A 15 19.88 -4.50 2.05
CA CYS A 15 18.87 -5.24 2.81
C CYS A 15 18.40 -6.47 2.03
N ALA A 16 18.06 -6.33 0.74
CA ALA A 16 17.66 -7.44 -0.11
C ALA A 16 18.76 -8.51 -0.24
N GLY A 17 20.03 -8.10 -0.38
CA GLY A 17 21.15 -9.02 -0.42
C GLY A 17 21.37 -9.82 0.88
N GLN A 18 21.09 -9.18 2.03
CA GLN A 18 21.30 -9.82 3.34
C GLN A 18 20.17 -10.79 3.74
N ILE A 19 18.92 -10.41 3.51
CA ILE A 19 17.77 -11.16 4.02
C ILE A 19 16.87 -11.72 2.92
N GLY A 20 16.92 -11.19 1.70
CA GLY A 20 16.04 -11.58 0.59
C GLY A 20 15.89 -13.08 0.41
N PRO A 21 17.00 -13.88 0.38
CA PRO A 21 16.93 -15.33 0.25
C PRO A 21 16.17 -16.07 1.36
N LYS A 22 15.83 -15.37 2.47
CA LYS A 22 15.14 -15.93 3.65
C LYS A 22 13.73 -15.36 3.81
N VAL A 23 13.28 -14.48 2.89
CA VAL A 23 11.98 -13.82 2.98
C VAL A 23 10.94 -14.65 2.24
N ASP A 24 9.99 -15.22 2.95
CA ASP A 24 8.80 -15.87 2.38
C ASP A 24 7.65 -14.87 2.23
N ILE A 25 7.48 -13.99 3.23
CA ILE A 25 6.43 -12.97 3.23
C ILE A 25 7.06 -11.60 3.44
N LEU A 26 6.88 -10.68 2.48
CA LEU A 26 7.27 -9.29 2.60
C LEU A 26 6.02 -8.44 2.85
N VAL A 27 6.00 -7.68 3.94
CA VAL A 27 4.93 -6.72 4.25
C VAL A 27 5.50 -5.32 4.15
N ASN A 28 5.11 -4.58 3.09
CA ASN A 28 5.50 -3.19 2.91
C ASN A 28 4.55 -2.27 3.68
N THR A 29 5.08 -1.66 4.74
CA THR A 29 4.39 -0.69 5.59
C THR A 29 4.98 0.72 5.48
N ALA A 30 5.97 0.92 4.59
CA ALA A 30 6.58 2.23 4.39
C ALA A 30 5.53 3.22 3.89
N GLU A 31 5.36 4.33 4.59
CA GLU A 31 4.36 5.35 4.28
C GLU A 31 4.85 6.74 4.66
N GLN A 32 4.61 7.71 3.78
CA GLN A 32 4.62 9.13 4.07
C GLN A 32 3.23 9.68 3.81
N HIS A 33 2.72 10.42 4.79
CA HIS A 33 1.38 11.02 4.74
C HIS A 33 1.43 12.47 5.24
N ARG A 34 0.85 13.38 4.46
CA ARG A 34 0.59 14.76 4.85
C ARG A 34 -0.80 15.17 4.41
N ALA A 35 -1.61 15.62 5.34
CA ALA A 35 -2.98 16.08 5.04
C ALA A 35 -2.95 17.54 4.56
N TYR A 36 -3.26 17.79 3.29
CA TYR A 36 -3.50 19.12 2.74
C TYR A 36 -4.24 19.08 1.40
N THR A 37 -4.86 20.19 1.03
CA THR A 37 -5.59 20.32 -0.21
C THR A 37 -4.71 20.86 -1.35
N VAL A 38 -5.05 20.54 -2.59
CA VAL A 38 -4.33 21.06 -3.79
C VAL A 38 -4.35 22.60 -3.84
N GLY A 39 -5.43 23.23 -3.36
CA GLY A 39 -5.55 24.70 -3.32
C GLY A 39 -4.74 25.37 -2.20
N GLY A 40 -4.06 24.62 -1.35
CA GLY A 40 -3.17 25.17 -0.32
C GLY A 40 -1.94 25.87 -0.93
N ARG A 41 -1.41 26.88 -0.26
CA ARG A 41 -0.19 27.61 -0.70
C ARG A 41 1.10 26.89 -0.27
N TYR A 42 1.14 25.59 -0.48
CA TYR A 42 2.30 24.76 -0.19
C TYR A 42 3.03 24.47 -1.50
N GLY A 43 4.35 24.41 -1.47
CA GLY A 43 5.14 23.96 -2.60
C GLY A 43 4.87 22.48 -2.94
N THR A 44 5.77 21.87 -3.73
CA THR A 44 5.65 20.47 -4.13
C THR A 44 6.41 19.50 -3.22
N GLU A 45 7.03 19.97 -2.14
CA GLU A 45 7.94 19.21 -1.29
C GLU A 45 7.23 18.02 -0.62
N ASN A 46 6.04 18.25 -0.07
CA ASN A 46 5.25 17.19 0.54
C ASN A 46 4.82 16.13 -0.49
N ALA A 47 4.32 16.56 -1.66
CA ALA A 47 3.94 15.67 -2.73
C ALA A 47 5.13 14.82 -3.23
N ARG A 48 6.33 15.44 -3.33
CA ARG A 48 7.56 14.72 -3.69
C ARG A 48 7.95 13.70 -2.63
N ALA A 49 7.87 14.06 -1.34
CA ALA A 49 8.18 13.15 -0.25
C ALA A 49 7.19 11.97 -0.19
N GLU A 50 5.89 12.22 -0.42
CA GLU A 50 4.88 11.16 -0.50
C GLU A 50 5.14 10.24 -1.70
N MET A 51 5.43 10.78 -2.88
CA MET A 51 5.78 9.98 -4.05
C MET A 51 7.07 9.20 -3.85
N GLU A 52 8.08 9.83 -3.21
CA GLU A 52 9.38 9.21 -2.97
C GLU A 52 9.26 7.95 -2.10
N ILE A 53 8.46 8.00 -1.05
CA ILE A 53 8.28 6.85 -0.14
C ILE A 53 7.21 5.89 -0.65
N ASN A 54 6.02 6.40 -0.97
CA ASN A 54 4.86 5.56 -1.25
C ASN A 54 4.95 4.85 -2.61
N TYR A 55 5.57 5.50 -3.61
CA TYR A 55 5.69 4.95 -4.97
C TYR A 55 7.12 4.50 -5.29
N PHE A 56 8.11 5.41 -5.23
CA PHE A 56 9.49 5.05 -5.60
C PHE A 56 10.11 4.09 -4.59
N GLY A 57 9.77 4.21 -3.30
CA GLY A 57 10.17 3.25 -2.28
C GLY A 57 9.65 1.84 -2.59
N LEU A 58 8.36 1.71 -2.94
CA LEU A 58 7.78 0.44 -3.36
C LEU A 58 8.45 -0.10 -4.64
N LEU A 59 8.74 0.77 -5.63
CA LEU A 59 9.40 0.37 -6.86
C LEU A 59 10.80 -0.20 -6.59
N ARG A 60 11.60 0.47 -5.74
CA ARG A 60 12.94 -0.02 -5.36
C ARG A 60 12.86 -1.36 -4.63
N LEU A 61 11.92 -1.49 -3.69
CA LEU A 61 11.69 -2.78 -3.02
C LEU A 61 11.35 -3.87 -4.04
N ALA A 62 10.46 -3.59 -5.00
CA ALA A 62 10.06 -4.54 -6.02
C ALA A 62 11.22 -4.95 -6.94
N GLN A 63 12.11 -4.01 -7.29
CA GLN A 63 13.28 -4.28 -8.12
C GLN A 63 14.33 -5.16 -7.43
N GLU A 64 14.55 -4.97 -6.13
CA GLU A 64 15.60 -5.67 -5.38
C GLU A 64 15.10 -6.98 -4.75
N PHE A 65 13.91 -7.00 -4.13
CA PHE A 65 13.35 -8.20 -3.52
C PHE A 65 12.56 -9.08 -4.51
N GLY A 66 11.96 -8.48 -5.55
CA GLY A 66 11.12 -9.19 -6.50
C GLY A 66 11.77 -10.40 -7.14
N PRO A 67 12.98 -10.27 -7.75
CA PRO A 67 13.67 -11.40 -8.37
C PRO A 67 13.93 -12.55 -7.40
N VAL A 68 14.32 -12.24 -6.17
CA VAL A 68 14.62 -13.25 -5.14
C VAL A 68 13.35 -13.97 -4.70
N MET A 69 12.26 -13.21 -4.48
CA MET A 69 10.96 -13.78 -4.10
C MET A 69 10.36 -14.62 -5.24
N MET A 70 10.52 -14.18 -6.49
CA MET A 70 10.09 -14.98 -7.65
C MET A 70 10.87 -16.29 -7.76
N SER A 71 12.18 -16.29 -7.49
CA SER A 71 12.97 -17.53 -7.46
C SER A 71 12.46 -18.50 -6.38
N ARG A 72 12.12 -17.97 -5.18
CA ARG A 72 11.57 -18.77 -4.09
C ARG A 72 10.17 -19.29 -4.40
N GLY A 73 9.32 -18.47 -5.01
CA GLY A 73 7.94 -18.85 -5.37
C GLY A 73 7.88 -19.90 -6.47
N ALA A 74 8.89 -19.96 -7.33
CA ALA A 74 9.02 -20.98 -8.35
C ALA A 74 9.50 -22.35 -7.80
N ASP A 75 10.04 -22.36 -6.58
CA ASP A 75 10.38 -23.60 -5.87
C ASP A 75 9.10 -24.21 -5.28
N THR A 76 8.72 -25.38 -5.81
CA THR A 76 7.44 -26.04 -5.48
C THR A 76 7.35 -26.56 -4.04
N GLU A 77 8.46 -26.61 -3.31
CA GLU A 77 8.50 -27.07 -1.90
C GLU A 77 8.06 -25.99 -0.90
N THR A 78 8.05 -24.69 -1.29
CA THR A 78 7.80 -23.56 -0.38
C THR A 78 6.61 -22.67 -0.81
N ASN A 79 5.51 -23.21 -1.20
CA ASN A 79 4.33 -22.54 -1.81
C ASN A 79 3.67 -21.36 -1.06
N ALA A 80 4.35 -20.71 -0.11
CA ALA A 80 3.77 -19.65 0.72
C ALA A 80 4.42 -18.28 0.51
N VAL A 81 4.98 -17.98 -0.67
CA VAL A 81 5.63 -16.69 -0.93
C VAL A 81 4.57 -15.63 -1.25
N ALA A 82 4.59 -14.54 -0.48
CA ALA A 82 3.64 -13.46 -0.63
C ALA A 82 4.28 -12.08 -0.47
N TRP A 83 3.79 -11.13 -1.26
CA TRP A 83 4.07 -9.70 -1.12
C TRP A 83 2.80 -8.98 -0.68
N VAL A 84 2.85 -8.30 0.45
CA VAL A 84 1.72 -7.57 1.01
C VAL A 84 2.00 -6.07 0.96
N ASN A 85 1.16 -5.29 0.29
CA ASN A 85 1.22 -3.84 0.25
C ASN A 85 0.12 -3.23 1.15
N ILE A 86 0.51 -2.30 2.02
CA ILE A 86 -0.46 -1.44 2.71
C ILE A 86 -0.65 -0.19 1.86
N LEU A 87 -1.71 -0.21 1.05
CA LEU A 87 -2.13 0.93 0.24
C LEU A 87 -3.07 1.84 1.03
N SER A 88 -4.13 2.32 0.44
CA SER A 88 -5.21 3.08 1.08
C SER A 88 -6.45 3.01 0.21
N ILE A 89 -7.64 3.10 0.79
CA ILE A 89 -8.87 3.28 0.02
C ILE A 89 -8.85 4.58 -0.80
N PHE A 90 -8.06 5.57 -0.36
CA PHE A 90 -7.85 6.84 -1.08
C PHE A 90 -7.06 6.66 -2.39
N ALA A 91 -6.50 5.47 -2.65
CA ALA A 91 -5.93 5.11 -3.95
C ALA A 91 -6.99 4.90 -5.04
N LEU A 92 -8.22 4.53 -4.67
CA LEU A 92 -9.33 4.28 -5.59
C LEU A 92 -10.18 5.54 -5.83
N ALA A 93 -10.35 6.37 -4.79
CA ALA A 93 -11.05 7.64 -4.89
C ALA A 93 -10.29 8.70 -4.08
N ASN A 94 -9.96 9.83 -4.71
CA ASN A 94 -9.17 10.88 -4.08
C ASN A 94 -9.97 11.56 -2.97
N LYS A 95 -9.35 11.66 -1.78
CA LYS A 95 -9.87 12.45 -0.68
C LYS A 95 -9.32 13.89 -0.78
N PRO A 96 -10.16 14.91 -1.02
CA PRO A 96 -9.70 16.25 -1.36
C PRO A 96 -8.77 16.92 -0.33
N ASP A 97 -8.97 16.66 0.96
CA ASP A 97 -8.12 17.17 2.06
C ASP A 97 -6.82 16.35 2.25
N GLN A 98 -6.63 15.31 1.44
CA GLN A 98 -5.44 14.44 1.40
C GLN A 98 -5.00 14.17 -0.04
N SER A 99 -5.04 15.20 -0.87
CA SER A 99 -5.02 15.11 -2.31
C SER A 99 -3.76 14.47 -2.87
N THR A 100 -2.56 14.87 -2.41
CA THR A 100 -1.30 14.34 -2.94
C THR A 100 -0.94 12.99 -2.33
N PHE A 101 -1.33 12.74 -1.08
CA PHE A 101 -1.27 11.41 -0.50
C PHE A 101 -2.11 10.41 -1.32
N SER A 102 -3.37 10.75 -1.62
CA SER A 102 -4.24 9.93 -2.47
C SER A 102 -3.60 9.65 -3.83
N ALA A 103 -3.01 10.67 -4.48
CA ALA A 103 -2.31 10.51 -5.75
C ALA A 103 -1.11 9.56 -5.64
N SER A 104 -0.31 9.66 -4.57
CA SER A 104 0.84 8.76 -4.34
C SER A 104 0.40 7.31 -4.11
N LYS A 105 -0.70 7.11 -3.39
CA LYS A 105 -1.29 5.78 -3.18
C LYS A 105 -1.94 5.22 -4.45
N ALA A 106 -2.52 6.06 -5.32
CA ALA A 106 -3.00 5.65 -6.64
C ALA A 106 -1.85 5.20 -7.56
N ALA A 107 -0.72 5.90 -7.52
CA ALA A 107 0.50 5.48 -8.24
C ALA A 107 1.02 4.13 -7.71
N ALA A 108 1.08 3.96 -6.38
CA ALA A 108 1.45 2.70 -5.75
C ALA A 108 0.48 1.55 -6.10
N HIS A 109 -0.84 1.83 -6.16
CA HIS A 109 -1.85 0.86 -6.60
C HIS A 109 -1.58 0.39 -8.03
N SER A 110 -1.36 1.31 -8.96
CA SER A 110 -1.01 0.96 -10.35
C SER A 110 0.25 0.10 -10.44
N LEU A 111 1.29 0.44 -9.66
CA LEU A 111 2.51 -0.36 -9.58
C LEU A 111 2.24 -1.76 -9.00
N ALA A 112 1.43 -1.87 -7.96
CA ALA A 112 1.08 -3.14 -7.34
C ALA A 112 0.31 -4.08 -8.31
N GLN A 113 -0.50 -3.53 -9.21
CA GLN A 113 -1.12 -4.29 -10.30
C GLN A 113 -0.08 -4.85 -11.28
N ALA A 114 0.91 -4.04 -11.67
CA ALA A 114 2.02 -4.49 -12.51
C ALA A 114 2.87 -5.56 -11.81
N MET A 115 3.15 -5.40 -10.51
CA MET A 115 3.85 -6.41 -9.71
C MET A 115 3.08 -7.73 -9.67
N ARG A 116 1.77 -7.69 -9.45
CA ARG A 116 0.91 -8.90 -9.47
C ARG A 116 1.01 -9.62 -10.80
N ALA A 117 0.88 -8.90 -11.92
CA ALA A 117 1.01 -9.48 -13.25
C ALA A 117 2.39 -10.10 -13.51
N GLY A 118 3.46 -9.41 -13.08
CA GLY A 118 4.84 -9.89 -13.28
C GLY A 118 5.21 -11.08 -12.41
N MET A 119 4.69 -11.15 -11.19
CA MET A 119 5.07 -12.18 -10.19
C MET A 119 4.14 -13.42 -10.21
N HIS A 120 2.97 -13.31 -10.84
CA HIS A 120 1.96 -14.39 -10.83
C HIS A 120 2.50 -15.74 -11.30
N ARG A 121 3.26 -15.76 -12.40
CA ARG A 121 3.81 -17.00 -12.97
C ARG A 121 4.87 -17.68 -12.10
N SER A 122 5.43 -16.96 -11.17
CA SER A 122 6.44 -17.47 -10.22
C SER A 122 5.82 -17.88 -8.87
N GLY A 123 4.49 -17.98 -8.78
CA GLY A 123 3.82 -18.42 -7.56
C GLY A 123 3.83 -17.39 -6.42
N VAL A 124 4.35 -16.17 -6.64
CA VAL A 124 4.32 -15.10 -5.62
C VAL A 124 2.96 -14.43 -5.62
N ARG A 125 2.27 -14.47 -4.49
CA ARG A 125 0.99 -13.77 -4.32
C ARG A 125 1.21 -12.32 -3.94
N VAL A 126 0.67 -11.38 -4.73
CA VAL A 126 0.67 -9.95 -4.40
C VAL A 126 -0.70 -9.57 -3.82
N ILE A 127 -0.69 -9.24 -2.53
CA ILE A 127 -1.88 -8.91 -1.74
C ILE A 127 -1.84 -7.42 -1.44
N ASN A 128 -2.92 -6.70 -1.74
CA ASN A 128 -3.06 -5.28 -1.47
C ASN A 128 -4.14 -5.04 -0.42
N LEU A 129 -3.80 -4.31 0.62
CA LEU A 129 -4.77 -3.84 1.60
C LEU A 129 -5.07 -2.36 1.36
N TYR A 130 -6.35 -2.02 1.34
CA TYR A 130 -6.87 -0.66 1.14
C TYR A 130 -7.59 -0.20 2.41
N PRO A 131 -6.89 0.01 3.54
CA PRO A 131 -7.55 0.50 4.74
C PRO A 131 -8.11 1.91 4.53
N GLY A 132 -9.14 2.24 5.32
CA GLY A 132 -9.50 3.61 5.61
C GLY A 132 -8.48 4.25 6.56
N PRO A 133 -8.83 5.38 7.23
CA PRO A 133 -7.95 5.99 8.21
C PRO A 133 -7.47 5.00 9.27
N LEU A 134 -6.16 4.98 9.53
CA LEU A 134 -5.57 4.15 10.57
C LEU A 134 -5.56 4.90 11.90
N ASP A 135 -5.77 4.18 13.00
CA ASP A 135 -5.67 4.71 14.37
C ASP A 135 -4.21 4.69 14.83
N VAL A 136 -3.46 5.65 14.34
CA VAL A 136 -2.02 5.86 14.61
C VAL A 136 -1.77 7.32 14.98
N GLU A 137 -0.63 7.61 15.59
CA GLU A 137 -0.30 8.91 16.17
C GLU A 137 -0.51 10.07 15.18
N TRP A 138 -0.02 9.94 13.96
CA TRP A 138 -0.13 11.01 12.94
C TRP A 138 -1.51 11.17 12.28
N ASN A 139 -2.47 10.30 12.63
CA ASN A 139 -3.83 10.35 12.14
C ASN A 139 -4.84 10.73 13.23
N GLN A 140 -4.40 11.25 14.39
CA GLN A 140 -5.30 11.53 15.52
C GLN A 140 -6.32 12.63 15.19
N GLU A 141 -6.00 13.56 14.31
CA GLU A 141 -6.91 14.63 13.86
C GLU A 141 -8.02 14.12 12.93
N LEU A 142 -7.85 12.95 12.31
CA LEU A 142 -8.88 12.35 11.46
C LEU A 142 -10.05 11.85 12.31
N ARG A 143 -11.26 12.05 11.80
CA ARG A 143 -12.48 11.60 12.48
C ARG A 143 -12.62 10.07 12.42
N PRO A 144 -13.20 9.45 13.48
CA PRO A 144 -13.63 8.05 13.44
C PRO A 144 -14.69 7.82 12.34
N PRO A 145 -14.86 6.56 11.88
CA PRO A 145 -14.16 5.37 12.36
C PRO A 145 -12.77 5.20 11.79
N LYS A 146 -11.85 4.64 12.59
CA LYS A 146 -10.47 4.34 12.22
C LYS A 146 -10.17 2.85 12.39
N VAL A 147 -9.24 2.34 11.59
CA VAL A 147 -8.77 0.95 11.70
C VAL A 147 -7.59 0.87 12.65
N THR A 148 -7.71 0.07 13.71
CA THR A 148 -6.57 -0.13 14.62
C THR A 148 -5.46 -0.96 13.98
N PRO A 149 -4.18 -0.76 14.35
CA PRO A 149 -3.07 -1.60 13.87
C PRO A 149 -3.31 -3.10 14.06
N ALA A 150 -3.92 -3.48 15.20
CA ALA A 150 -4.27 -4.87 15.46
C ALA A 150 -5.35 -5.41 14.50
N ALA A 151 -6.33 -4.60 14.11
CA ALA A 151 -7.34 -4.99 13.13
C ALA A 151 -6.72 -5.13 11.73
N LEU A 152 -5.82 -4.22 11.35
CA LEU A 152 -5.07 -4.31 10.10
C LEU A 152 -4.21 -5.58 10.05
N ALA A 153 -3.48 -5.90 11.13
CA ALA A 153 -2.68 -7.11 11.21
C ALA A 153 -3.53 -8.38 11.06
N ARG A 154 -4.70 -8.45 11.70
CA ARG A 154 -5.65 -9.57 11.50
C ARG A 154 -6.12 -9.68 10.07
N ALA A 155 -6.37 -8.55 9.39
CA ALA A 155 -6.78 -8.54 7.98
C ALA A 155 -5.66 -9.07 7.07
N ILE A 156 -4.39 -8.75 7.35
CA ILE A 156 -3.22 -9.30 6.64
C ILE A 156 -3.17 -10.82 6.80
N VAL A 157 -3.24 -11.31 8.04
CA VAL A 157 -3.21 -12.76 8.32
C VAL A 157 -4.39 -13.47 7.63
N GLY A 158 -5.59 -12.91 7.72
CA GLY A 158 -6.78 -13.45 7.05
C GLY A 158 -6.62 -13.52 5.53
N ALA A 159 -6.01 -12.50 4.89
CA ALA A 159 -5.74 -12.49 3.46
C ALA A 159 -4.71 -13.56 3.06
N LEU A 160 -3.65 -13.70 3.85
CA LEU A 160 -2.62 -14.73 3.64
C LEU A 160 -3.21 -16.14 3.70
N GLN A 161 -4.12 -16.41 4.64
CA GLN A 161 -4.77 -17.71 4.83
C GLN A 161 -5.91 -17.95 3.82
N GLY A 162 -6.71 -16.92 3.54
CA GLY A 162 -7.93 -17.04 2.74
C GLY A 162 -7.75 -16.87 1.23
N GLY A 163 -6.55 -16.53 0.75
CA GLY A 163 -6.27 -16.38 -0.69
C GLY A 163 -6.79 -15.07 -1.32
N ALA A 164 -7.28 -14.11 -0.51
CA ALA A 164 -7.72 -12.82 -1.03
C ALA A 164 -6.54 -12.00 -1.56
N GLU A 165 -6.72 -11.37 -2.74
CA GLU A 165 -5.69 -10.52 -3.34
C GLU A 165 -5.87 -9.05 -3.00
N ASP A 166 -7.11 -8.58 -2.86
CA ASP A 166 -7.46 -7.21 -2.48
C ASP A 166 -8.39 -7.22 -1.26
N VAL A 167 -8.03 -6.46 -0.22
CA VAL A 167 -8.74 -6.44 1.07
C VAL A 167 -9.01 -5.02 1.51
N TYR A 168 -10.21 -4.76 2.03
CA TYR A 168 -10.70 -3.44 2.42
C TYR A 168 -11.00 -3.40 3.93
N PRO A 169 -9.97 -3.24 4.79
CA PRO A 169 -10.15 -3.27 6.23
C PRO A 169 -10.88 -2.03 6.76
N GLY A 170 -11.89 -2.27 7.61
CA GLY A 170 -12.67 -1.24 8.27
C GLY A 170 -13.90 -0.77 7.47
N ASP A 171 -14.81 -0.10 8.16
CA ASP A 171 -16.12 0.24 7.59
C ASP A 171 -16.02 1.32 6.52
N VAL A 172 -15.14 2.33 6.71
CA VAL A 172 -14.87 3.36 5.69
C VAL A 172 -14.37 2.74 4.39
N ALA A 173 -13.43 1.82 4.47
CA ALA A 173 -12.86 1.18 3.28
C ALA A 173 -13.89 0.33 2.54
N LYS A 174 -14.72 -0.40 3.26
CA LYS A 174 -15.80 -1.21 2.67
C LYS A 174 -16.85 -0.35 2.00
N ASP A 175 -17.34 0.69 2.69
CA ASP A 175 -18.34 1.61 2.16
C ASP A 175 -17.84 2.30 0.88
N TRP A 176 -16.64 2.87 0.91
CA TRP A 176 -16.06 3.52 -0.26
C TRP A 176 -15.83 2.56 -1.41
N TYR A 177 -15.38 1.33 -1.14
CA TYR A 177 -15.20 0.34 -2.17
C TYR A 177 -16.52 -0.07 -2.82
N GLU A 178 -17.59 -0.26 -2.05
CA GLU A 178 -18.91 -0.59 -2.57
C GLU A 178 -19.50 0.56 -3.41
N ARG A 179 -19.36 1.81 -2.94
CA ARG A 179 -19.78 3.01 -3.67
C ARG A 179 -18.96 3.19 -4.95
N TRP A 180 -17.64 3.04 -4.88
CA TRP A 180 -16.74 3.10 -6.02
C TRP A 180 -17.07 2.04 -7.07
N ARG A 181 -17.34 0.81 -6.68
CA ARG A 181 -17.75 -0.26 -7.61
C ARG A 181 -19.09 0.03 -8.28
N ARG A 182 -20.00 0.70 -7.61
CA ARG A 182 -21.31 1.06 -8.13
C ARG A 182 -21.21 2.19 -9.15
N ASP A 183 -20.58 3.27 -8.78
CA ASP A 183 -20.35 4.44 -9.65
C ASP A 183 -19.21 5.31 -9.09
N PRO A 184 -17.98 5.21 -9.66
CA PRO A 184 -16.84 6.00 -9.20
C PRO A 184 -17.09 7.51 -9.29
N LYS A 185 -17.91 7.95 -10.27
CA LYS A 185 -18.16 9.39 -10.48
C LYS A 185 -19.12 9.97 -9.45
N VAL A 186 -20.05 9.18 -8.98
CA VAL A 186 -20.92 9.56 -7.86
C VAL A 186 -20.08 9.72 -6.59
N LEU A 187 -19.26 8.73 -6.26
CA LEU A 187 -18.37 8.80 -5.10
C LEU A 187 -17.45 10.03 -5.15
N GLU A 188 -16.84 10.33 -6.32
CA GLU A 188 -15.99 11.51 -6.49
C GLU A 188 -16.74 12.81 -6.14
N ARG A 189 -17.99 12.95 -6.56
CA ARG A 189 -18.82 14.14 -6.29
C ARG A 189 -19.19 14.24 -4.80
N GLU A 190 -19.58 13.15 -4.18
CA GLU A 190 -19.92 13.06 -2.76
C GLU A 190 -18.71 13.47 -1.89
N LEU A 191 -17.52 12.95 -2.20
CA LEU A 191 -16.29 13.33 -1.49
C LEU A 191 -15.89 14.80 -1.70
N ALA A 192 -16.21 15.39 -2.84
CA ALA A 192 -15.97 16.81 -3.10
C ALA A 192 -16.88 17.72 -2.23
N HIS A 193 -18.05 17.22 -1.81
CA HIS A 193 -18.99 17.95 -0.94
C HIS A 193 -18.80 17.63 0.55
N GLY A 194 -17.87 16.73 0.90
CA GLY A 194 -17.59 16.34 2.29
C GLY A 194 -18.64 15.40 2.90
N GLU A 195 -19.37 14.68 2.05
CA GLU A 195 -20.39 13.70 2.43
C GLU A 195 -19.84 12.26 2.58
#